data_0a5ac25d47c6d65ea9938500529594b0
#
_entry.id   0a5ac25d47c6d65ea9938500529594b0
#
_cell.length_a   1.000
_cell.length_b   1.000
_cell.length_c   1.000
_cell.angle_alpha   90.00
_cell.angle_beta   90.00
_cell.angle_gamma   90.00
#
_symmetry.space_group_name_H-M   'P 1'
#
loop_
_entity.id
_entity.type
_entity.pdbx_description
1 polymer ?
#
loop_
_entity_poly.entity_id
_entity_poly.type
_entity_poly.pdbx_seq_one_letter_code
_entity_poly.pdbx_strand_id
1 'polypeptide(L)'
;MNIIHAEKETTNEEFLKAIFDRQKELMVKYHDIELRSGLMQTEDCPVDLDDKRGQARIKDFSWRITEEVGEALDAITNEKGESALLHFHEELIDGLHFLTEMTILIGYDLPSEYTLEDLIKEGTNRSCYTLNDLVSDHVMYLGMMCNCLKNKPWKQSMMKTNKENFYLHLKEVWKNYIAILTSQEFDAQDIIDIYFRKSQVNKFRQRSNY
;
A
#
# COMPACT_ATOMS: atom_id res chain seq x y z
N MET A 1 29.94 -10.31 21.59
CA MET A 1 30.26 -8.91 21.29
C MET A 1 29.01 -8.32 20.64
N ASN A 2 28.13 -7.74 21.46
CA ASN A 2 26.83 -7.24 21.03
C ASN A 2 27.02 -5.89 20.36
N ILE A 3 26.88 -5.82 19.06
CA ILE A 3 26.69 -4.54 18.36
C ILE A 3 25.18 -4.31 18.32
N ILE A 4 24.68 -3.71 19.40
CA ILE A 4 23.37 -3.04 19.38
C ILE A 4 23.61 -1.76 18.60
N HIS A 5 23.28 -1.76 17.32
CA HIS A 5 23.04 -0.50 16.64
C HIS A 5 21.79 0.10 17.29
N ALA A 6 21.98 1.18 18.02
CA ALA A 6 20.89 2.01 18.46
C ALA A 6 20.15 2.50 17.20
N GLU A 7 19.04 1.85 16.87
CA GLU A 7 18.07 2.42 15.96
C GLU A 7 17.66 3.75 16.58
N LYS A 8 17.87 4.82 15.84
CA LYS A 8 17.43 6.16 16.23
C LYS A 8 15.93 6.02 16.51
N GLU A 9 15.48 6.34 17.72
CA GLU A 9 14.04 6.36 18.01
C GLU A 9 13.35 7.23 16.97
N THR A 10 12.62 6.60 16.07
CA THR A 10 11.84 7.29 15.05
C THR A 10 10.65 7.91 15.78
N THR A 11 10.48 9.22 15.68
CA THR A 11 9.32 9.89 16.25
C THR A 11 8.06 9.53 15.45
N ASN A 12 6.89 9.54 16.07
CA ASN A 12 5.63 9.25 15.42
C ASN A 12 5.41 10.10 14.15
N GLU A 13 5.90 11.35 14.15
CA GLU A 13 5.86 12.26 13.00
C GLU A 13 6.67 11.76 11.79
N GLU A 14 7.67 10.89 12.02
CA GLU A 14 8.54 10.34 10.96
C GLU A 14 8.08 8.95 10.47
N PHE A 15 7.08 8.32 11.09
CA PHE A 15 6.67 6.94 10.78
C PHE A 15 6.29 6.74 9.31
N LEU A 16 5.47 7.60 8.75
CA LEU A 16 5.06 7.48 7.34
C LEU A 16 6.27 7.61 6.40
N LYS A 17 7.17 8.55 6.70
CA LYS A 17 8.41 8.71 5.94
C LYS A 17 9.30 7.46 6.04
N ALA A 18 9.42 6.87 7.23
CA ALA A 18 10.21 5.65 7.44
C ALA A 18 9.64 4.45 6.65
N ILE A 19 8.31 4.31 6.57
CA ILE A 19 7.62 3.32 5.73
C ILE A 19 8.02 3.51 4.25
N PHE A 20 7.92 4.74 3.74
CA PHE A 20 8.27 5.05 2.34
C PHE A 20 9.75 4.80 2.04
N ASP A 21 10.65 5.22 2.92
CA ASP A 21 12.08 4.99 2.74
C ASP A 21 12.43 3.50 2.77
N ARG A 22 11.79 2.72 3.66
CA ARG A 22 11.95 1.27 3.70
C ARG A 22 11.43 0.59 2.43
N GLN A 23 10.29 1.03 1.89
CA GLN A 23 9.74 0.47 0.65
C GLN A 23 10.63 0.75 -0.55
N LYS A 24 11.20 1.96 -0.65
CA LYS A 24 12.18 2.27 -1.72
C LYS A 24 13.37 1.31 -1.73
N GLU A 25 13.88 0.94 -0.54
CA GLU A 25 14.96 -0.05 -0.44
C GLU A 25 14.56 -1.45 -0.94
N LEU A 26 13.30 -1.87 -0.69
CA LEU A 26 12.78 -3.17 -1.15
C LEU A 26 12.56 -3.18 -2.66
N MET A 27 12.04 -2.10 -3.22
CA MET A 27 11.71 -1.98 -4.64
C MET A 27 12.89 -2.21 -5.56
N VAL A 28 14.10 -1.79 -5.17
CA VAL A 28 15.31 -1.91 -6.01
C VAL A 28 15.50 -3.34 -6.53
N LYS A 29 15.30 -4.34 -5.68
CA LYS A 29 15.49 -5.74 -6.08
C LYS A 29 14.25 -6.38 -6.70
N TYR A 30 13.06 -6.03 -6.21
CA TYR A 30 11.81 -6.53 -6.80
C TYR A 30 11.62 -6.02 -8.22
N HIS A 31 11.96 -4.77 -8.48
CA HIS A 31 11.92 -4.20 -9.82
C HIS A 31 12.74 -5.03 -10.84
N ASP A 32 13.96 -5.41 -10.50
CA ASP A 32 14.79 -6.27 -11.34
C ASP A 32 14.17 -7.67 -11.58
N ILE A 33 13.49 -8.23 -10.58
CA ILE A 33 12.82 -9.54 -10.69
C ILE A 33 11.63 -9.42 -11.63
N GLU A 34 10.81 -8.39 -11.46
CA GLU A 34 9.61 -8.14 -12.27
C GLU A 34 9.97 -7.86 -13.74
N LEU A 35 11.01 -7.06 -13.99
CA LEU A 35 11.51 -6.83 -15.37
C LEU A 35 11.94 -8.13 -16.05
N ARG A 36 12.66 -9.00 -15.30
CA ARG A 36 13.12 -10.29 -15.84
C ARG A 36 11.97 -11.26 -16.12
N SER A 37 10.85 -11.15 -15.39
CA SER A 37 9.67 -11.98 -15.65
C SER A 37 9.02 -11.68 -17.01
N GLY A 38 9.26 -10.48 -17.57
CA GLY A 38 8.68 -10.02 -18.82
C GLY A 38 7.18 -9.71 -18.77
N LEU A 39 6.56 -9.82 -17.57
CA LEU A 39 5.13 -9.57 -17.37
C LEU A 39 4.86 -8.07 -17.20
N MET A 40 5.76 -7.35 -16.54
CA MET A 40 5.66 -5.92 -16.30
C MET A 40 6.85 -5.21 -16.94
N GLN A 41 6.62 -4.62 -18.12
CA GLN A 41 7.68 -4.04 -18.95
C GLN A 41 7.75 -2.53 -18.85
N THR A 42 7.94 -1.98 -17.66
CA THR A 42 8.27 -0.57 -17.50
C THR A 42 9.45 -0.42 -16.57
N GLU A 43 10.49 0.25 -17.05
CA GLU A 43 11.69 0.60 -16.27
C GLU A 43 11.51 1.92 -15.54
N ASP A 44 10.45 2.67 -15.86
CA ASP A 44 10.25 4.02 -15.36
C ASP A 44 9.79 4.00 -13.89
N CYS A 45 10.45 4.79 -13.05
CA CYS A 45 9.98 5.19 -11.74
C CYS A 45 10.31 6.68 -11.53
N PRO A 46 9.31 7.54 -11.48
CA PRO A 46 7.87 7.28 -11.54
C PRO A 46 7.40 6.84 -12.94
N VAL A 47 6.33 6.03 -12.96
CA VAL A 47 5.71 5.56 -14.22
C VAL A 47 4.98 6.71 -14.93
N ASP A 48 4.96 6.70 -16.25
CA ASP A 48 4.12 7.64 -17.01
C ASP A 48 2.63 7.23 -16.89
N LEU A 49 1.86 8.04 -16.15
CA LEU A 49 0.42 7.83 -15.97
C LEU A 49 -0.38 8.07 -17.27
N ASP A 50 0.19 8.66 -18.29
CA ASP A 50 -0.47 8.83 -19.60
C ASP A 50 -0.13 7.67 -20.56
N ASP A 51 0.88 6.84 -20.25
CA ASP A 51 1.20 5.63 -21.00
C ASP A 51 0.36 4.42 -20.57
N LYS A 52 0.06 3.53 -21.54
CA LYS A 52 -0.73 2.30 -21.28
C LYS A 52 -0.05 1.32 -20.32
N ARG A 53 1.28 1.20 -20.43
CA ARG A 53 2.06 0.29 -19.58
C ARG A 53 2.10 0.79 -18.14
N GLY A 54 2.39 2.09 -17.96
CA GLY A 54 2.34 2.72 -16.64
C GLY A 54 0.97 2.58 -15.99
N GLN A 55 -0.11 2.85 -16.76
CA GLN A 55 -1.48 2.65 -16.27
C GLN A 55 -1.80 1.18 -15.94
N ALA A 56 -1.30 0.23 -16.72
CA ALA A 56 -1.49 -1.20 -16.45
C ALA A 56 -0.79 -1.61 -15.15
N ARG A 57 0.44 -1.11 -14.92
CA ARG A 57 1.19 -1.38 -13.69
C ARG A 57 0.46 -0.87 -12.45
N ILE A 58 -0.06 0.36 -12.48
CA ILE A 58 -0.83 0.90 -11.35
C ILE A 58 -2.10 0.09 -11.07
N LYS A 59 -2.78 -0.39 -12.12
CA LYS A 59 -3.97 -1.25 -11.96
C LYS A 59 -3.62 -2.63 -11.39
N ASP A 60 -2.45 -3.19 -11.74
CA ASP A 60 -1.96 -4.42 -11.16
C ASP A 60 -1.72 -4.27 -9.66
N PHE A 61 -1.03 -3.20 -9.23
CA PHE A 61 -0.85 -2.91 -7.80
C PHE A 61 -2.18 -2.68 -7.08
N SER A 62 -3.14 -2.01 -7.72
CA SER A 62 -4.48 -1.84 -7.16
C SER A 62 -5.18 -3.18 -6.94
N TRP A 63 -4.95 -4.17 -7.80
CA TRP A 63 -5.46 -5.51 -7.63
C TRP A 63 -4.77 -6.24 -6.49
N ARG A 64 -3.44 -6.19 -6.39
CA ARG A 64 -2.67 -6.78 -5.27
C ARG A 64 -3.17 -6.25 -3.92
N ILE A 65 -3.38 -4.94 -3.78
CA ILE A 65 -3.97 -4.36 -2.56
C ILE A 65 -5.34 -4.98 -2.25
N THR A 66 -6.16 -5.24 -3.28
CA THR A 66 -7.48 -5.85 -3.10
C THR A 66 -7.38 -7.32 -2.68
N GLU A 67 -6.38 -8.06 -3.17
CA GLU A 67 -6.10 -9.45 -2.76
C GLU A 67 -5.78 -9.51 -1.28
N GLU A 68 -4.86 -8.67 -0.78
CA GLU A 68 -4.50 -8.62 0.65
C GLU A 68 -5.68 -8.22 1.55
N VAL A 69 -6.51 -7.28 1.12
CA VAL A 69 -7.77 -6.98 1.85
C VAL A 69 -8.69 -8.19 1.87
N GLY A 70 -8.74 -8.97 0.79
CA GLY A 70 -9.50 -10.22 0.72
C GLY A 70 -8.98 -11.27 1.70
N GLU A 71 -7.65 -11.47 1.75
CA GLU A 71 -6.99 -12.42 2.65
C GLU A 71 -7.18 -12.00 4.11
N ALA A 72 -7.07 -10.71 4.43
CA ALA A 72 -7.35 -10.19 5.76
C ALA A 72 -8.79 -10.47 6.20
N LEU A 73 -9.79 -10.25 5.33
CA LEU A 73 -11.19 -10.55 5.63
C LEU A 73 -11.46 -12.05 5.79
N ASP A 74 -10.77 -12.89 5.03
CA ASP A 74 -10.85 -14.34 5.16
C ASP A 74 -10.30 -14.79 6.53
N ALA A 75 -9.15 -14.25 6.95
CA ALA A 75 -8.56 -14.54 8.25
C ALA A 75 -9.53 -14.24 9.40
N ILE A 76 -10.11 -13.04 9.46
CA ILE A 76 -11.01 -12.64 10.55
C ILE A 76 -12.37 -13.35 10.49
N THR A 77 -12.78 -13.87 9.32
CA THR A 77 -14.04 -14.57 9.13
C THR A 77 -13.94 -16.06 9.45
N ASN A 78 -12.86 -16.71 9.03
CA ASN A 78 -12.72 -18.16 9.04
C ASN A 78 -11.79 -18.69 10.14
N GLU A 79 -10.92 -17.86 10.70
CA GLU A 79 -10.07 -18.20 11.84
C GLU A 79 -10.70 -17.73 13.16
N LYS A 80 -10.11 -18.12 14.30
CA LYS A 80 -10.63 -17.78 15.63
C LYS A 80 -9.51 -17.37 16.59
N GLY A 81 -9.88 -16.48 17.51
CA GLY A 81 -8.99 -16.04 18.61
C GLY A 81 -7.97 -15.00 18.17
N GLU A 82 -6.97 -14.80 19.01
CA GLU A 82 -5.94 -13.77 18.80
C GLU A 82 -5.12 -14.00 17.52
N SER A 83 -4.95 -15.26 17.09
CA SER A 83 -4.24 -15.56 15.85
C SER A 83 -4.94 -15.02 14.61
N ALA A 84 -6.27 -15.03 14.58
CA ALA A 84 -7.06 -14.49 13.49
C ALA A 84 -6.87 -12.97 13.34
N LEU A 85 -6.84 -12.27 14.48
CA LEU A 85 -6.63 -10.84 14.49
C LEU A 85 -5.21 -10.47 14.06
N LEU A 86 -4.20 -11.22 14.55
CA LEU A 86 -2.82 -11.02 14.12
C LEU A 86 -2.68 -11.26 12.61
N HIS A 87 -3.25 -12.34 12.08
CA HIS A 87 -3.23 -12.65 10.65
C HIS A 87 -3.92 -11.55 9.83
N PHE A 88 -5.11 -11.09 10.26
CA PHE A 88 -5.80 -9.95 9.65
C PHE A 88 -4.88 -8.71 9.53
N HIS A 89 -4.17 -8.36 10.59
CA HIS A 89 -3.25 -7.23 10.56
C HIS A 89 -2.02 -7.49 9.68
N GLU A 90 -1.49 -8.70 9.68
CA GLU A 90 -0.34 -9.08 8.84
C GLU A 90 -0.66 -8.94 7.35
N GLU A 91 -1.85 -9.39 6.90
CA GLU A 91 -2.27 -9.25 5.50
C GLU A 91 -2.54 -7.78 5.12
N LEU A 92 -3.14 -7.01 6.03
CA LEU A 92 -3.28 -5.57 5.78
C LEU A 92 -1.92 -4.85 5.72
N ILE A 93 -0.91 -5.31 6.45
CA ILE A 93 0.44 -4.73 6.32
C ILE A 93 1.08 -5.13 4.98
N ASP A 94 0.85 -6.34 4.46
CA ASP A 94 1.30 -6.71 3.11
C ASP A 94 0.62 -5.84 2.04
N GLY A 95 -0.67 -5.58 2.17
CA GLY A 95 -1.36 -4.61 1.32
C GLY A 95 -0.84 -3.17 1.49
N LEU A 96 -0.41 -2.77 2.70
CA LEU A 96 0.24 -1.48 2.91
C LEU A 96 1.60 -1.38 2.19
N HIS A 97 2.36 -2.48 2.10
CA HIS A 97 3.55 -2.54 1.25
C HIS A 97 3.21 -2.24 -0.21
N PHE A 98 2.17 -2.87 -0.76
CA PHE A 98 1.74 -2.63 -2.14
C PHE A 98 1.18 -1.22 -2.36
N LEU A 99 0.43 -0.68 -1.41
CA LEU A 99 -0.10 0.69 -1.49
C LEU A 99 1.03 1.73 -1.45
N THR A 100 2.03 1.52 -0.59
CA THR A 100 3.22 2.37 -0.50
C THR A 100 4.03 2.31 -1.79
N GLU A 101 4.30 1.10 -2.31
CA GLU A 101 5.02 0.92 -3.57
C GLU A 101 4.29 1.57 -4.74
N MET A 102 2.99 1.35 -4.86
CA MET A 102 2.16 1.99 -5.88
C MET A 102 2.28 3.53 -5.82
N THR A 103 2.28 4.09 -4.61
CA THR A 103 2.38 5.55 -4.41
C THR A 103 3.75 6.08 -4.83
N ILE A 104 4.83 5.32 -4.55
CA ILE A 104 6.19 5.64 -5.02
C ILE A 104 6.26 5.54 -6.55
N LEU A 105 5.72 4.49 -7.15
CA LEU A 105 5.65 4.31 -8.61
C LEU A 105 4.88 5.44 -9.31
N ILE A 106 3.88 6.01 -8.67
CA ILE A 106 3.13 7.17 -9.16
C ILE A 106 3.96 8.45 -9.07
N GLY A 107 5.00 8.48 -8.23
CA GLY A 107 5.81 9.67 -7.94
C GLY A 107 5.10 10.65 -7.01
N TYR A 108 4.17 10.18 -6.18
CA TYR A 108 3.45 11.02 -5.24
C TYR A 108 4.12 11.04 -3.87
N ASP A 109 4.45 12.23 -3.38
CA ASP A 109 5.12 12.43 -2.09
C ASP A 109 4.09 12.60 -0.95
N LEU A 110 3.41 11.51 -0.60
CA LEU A 110 2.42 11.51 0.48
C LEU A 110 3.00 11.97 1.83
N PRO A 111 4.24 11.57 2.24
CA PRO A 111 4.82 12.01 3.49
C PRO A 111 5.06 13.52 3.60
N SER A 112 5.05 14.26 2.50
CA SER A 112 5.13 15.72 2.54
C SER A 112 3.81 16.40 2.91
N GLU A 113 2.68 15.68 2.78
CA GLU A 113 1.33 16.20 3.04
C GLU A 113 0.72 15.65 4.33
N TYR A 114 1.11 14.45 4.75
CA TYR A 114 0.51 13.73 5.89
C TYR A 114 1.57 13.07 6.76
N THR A 115 1.31 13.01 8.05
CA THR A 115 1.92 12.03 8.95
C THR A 115 1.04 10.78 9.03
N LEU A 116 1.55 9.68 9.59
CA LEU A 116 0.73 8.49 9.85
C LEU A 116 -0.41 8.81 10.83
N GLU A 117 -0.14 9.64 11.84
CA GLU A 117 -1.15 10.08 12.81
C GLU A 117 -2.26 10.92 12.17
N ASP A 118 -1.94 11.77 11.18
CA ASP A 118 -2.97 12.50 10.44
C ASP A 118 -3.91 11.53 9.71
N LEU A 119 -3.36 10.50 9.06
CA LEU A 119 -4.15 9.49 8.38
C LEU A 119 -5.01 8.67 9.36
N ILE A 120 -4.47 8.30 10.53
CA ILE A 120 -5.21 7.61 11.59
C ILE A 120 -6.35 8.50 12.10
N LYS A 121 -6.08 9.78 12.35
CA LYS A 121 -7.08 10.75 12.81
C LYS A 121 -8.20 10.94 11.78
N GLU A 122 -7.87 11.03 10.51
CA GLU A 122 -8.85 11.09 9.41
C GLU A 122 -9.70 9.80 9.38
N GLY A 123 -9.08 8.64 9.63
CA GLY A 123 -9.75 7.35 9.75
C GLY A 123 -10.71 7.30 10.96
N THR A 124 -10.28 7.79 12.13
CA THR A 124 -11.13 7.81 13.35
C THR A 124 -12.34 8.71 13.23
N ASN A 125 -12.33 9.72 12.37
CA ASN A 125 -13.52 10.51 12.05
C ASN A 125 -14.64 9.66 11.39
N ARG A 126 -14.32 8.42 11.00
CA ARG A 126 -15.25 7.42 10.45
C ARG A 126 -15.65 6.35 11.49
N SER A 127 -15.56 6.67 12.78
CA SER A 127 -15.84 5.74 13.90
C SER A 127 -17.26 5.14 13.92
N CYS A 128 -18.20 5.69 13.17
CA CYS A 128 -19.54 5.14 12.99
C CYS A 128 -19.64 4.09 11.87
N TYR A 129 -18.58 3.90 11.05
CA TYR A 129 -18.56 2.91 9.99
C TYR A 129 -18.22 1.53 10.56
N THR A 130 -18.88 0.51 10.03
CA THR A 130 -18.48 -0.89 10.24
C THR A 130 -17.28 -1.23 9.37
N LEU A 131 -16.58 -2.34 9.67
CA LEU A 131 -15.50 -2.83 8.81
C LEU A 131 -15.98 -3.03 7.36
N ASN A 132 -17.20 -3.54 7.16
CA ASN A 132 -17.78 -3.70 5.82
C ASN A 132 -17.99 -2.37 5.09
N ASP A 133 -18.38 -1.32 5.80
CA ASP A 133 -18.50 0.02 5.20
C ASP A 133 -17.15 0.55 4.75
N LEU A 134 -16.12 0.41 5.60
CA LEU A 134 -14.74 0.84 5.30
C LEU A 134 -14.17 0.09 4.09
N VAL A 135 -14.38 -1.24 4.03
CA VAL A 135 -13.94 -2.07 2.89
C VAL A 135 -14.69 -1.69 1.62
N SER A 136 -16.00 -1.45 1.70
CA SER A 136 -16.81 -1.02 0.55
C SER A 136 -16.33 0.33 0.01
N ASP A 137 -16.05 1.29 0.90
CA ASP A 137 -15.51 2.61 0.54
C ASP A 137 -14.11 2.46 -0.07
N HIS A 138 -13.26 1.59 0.49
CA HIS A 138 -11.92 1.33 -0.07
C HIS A 138 -12.01 0.83 -1.52
N VAL A 139 -12.84 -0.18 -1.77
CA VAL A 139 -13.05 -0.73 -3.13
C VAL A 139 -13.60 0.35 -4.07
N MET A 140 -14.53 1.19 -3.60
CA MET A 140 -15.09 2.29 -4.37
C MET A 140 -14.00 3.31 -4.76
N TYR A 141 -13.22 3.82 -3.80
CA TYR A 141 -12.19 4.83 -4.08
C TYR A 141 -11.04 4.27 -4.93
N LEU A 142 -10.62 3.03 -4.69
CA LEU A 142 -9.60 2.35 -5.50
C LEU A 142 -10.10 2.16 -6.95
N GLY A 143 -11.36 1.76 -7.12
CA GLY A 143 -12.01 1.64 -8.42
C GLY A 143 -12.12 2.99 -9.14
N MET A 144 -12.50 4.07 -8.43
CA MET A 144 -12.59 5.42 -8.99
C MET A 144 -11.21 5.97 -9.36
N MET A 145 -10.18 5.72 -8.55
CA MET A 145 -8.79 6.04 -8.88
C MET A 145 -8.37 5.35 -10.18
N CYS A 146 -8.58 4.03 -10.28
CA CYS A 146 -8.30 3.26 -11.51
C CYS A 146 -9.12 3.72 -12.72
N ASN A 147 -10.35 4.20 -12.51
CA ASN A 147 -11.18 4.76 -13.59
C ASN A 147 -10.62 6.08 -14.14
N CYS A 148 -9.83 6.82 -13.37
CA CYS A 148 -9.12 7.99 -13.85
C CYS A 148 -8.01 7.65 -14.85
N LEU A 149 -7.50 6.41 -14.82
CA LEU A 149 -6.57 5.84 -15.79
C LEU A 149 -7.38 5.41 -17.03
N LYS A 150 -7.52 6.30 -18.00
CA LYS A 150 -8.50 6.19 -19.09
C LYS A 150 -8.17 5.15 -20.16
N ASN A 151 -6.91 4.72 -20.27
CA ASN A 151 -6.53 3.71 -21.25
C ASN A 151 -7.02 2.33 -20.84
N LYS A 152 -7.45 1.58 -21.85
CA LYS A 152 -7.88 0.17 -21.72
C LYS A 152 -7.11 -0.66 -22.75
N PRO A 153 -6.73 -1.92 -22.47
CA PRO A 153 -5.95 -2.75 -23.41
C PRO A 153 -6.59 -2.90 -24.79
N TRP A 154 -7.92 -2.98 -24.84
CA TRP A 154 -8.70 -3.15 -26.07
C TRP A 154 -8.97 -1.84 -26.84
N LYS A 155 -8.66 -0.67 -26.27
CA LYS A 155 -8.84 0.62 -26.96
C LYS A 155 -7.59 0.94 -27.78
N GLN A 156 -7.78 1.31 -29.05
CA GLN A 156 -6.68 1.76 -29.92
C GLN A 156 -6.25 3.19 -29.62
N SER A 157 -7.19 4.03 -29.19
CA SER A 157 -6.89 5.43 -28.83
C SER A 157 -6.12 5.52 -27.53
N MET A 158 -5.16 6.46 -27.47
CA MET A 158 -4.51 6.90 -26.23
C MET A 158 -5.35 7.98 -25.58
N MET A 159 -5.59 7.85 -24.28
CA MET A 159 -6.32 8.84 -23.50
C MET A 159 -5.48 9.24 -22.29
N LYS A 160 -5.37 10.55 -22.05
CA LYS A 160 -4.68 11.07 -20.87
C LYS A 160 -5.42 10.73 -19.59
N THR A 161 -4.67 10.51 -18.54
CA THR A 161 -5.18 10.33 -17.19
C THR A 161 -5.83 11.62 -16.70
N ASN A 162 -6.96 11.50 -16.00
CA ASN A 162 -7.49 12.59 -15.20
C ASN A 162 -6.69 12.68 -13.89
N LYS A 163 -5.54 13.36 -13.95
CA LYS A 163 -4.57 13.41 -12.83
C LYS A 163 -5.13 14.06 -11.58
N GLU A 164 -5.92 15.11 -11.71
CA GLU A 164 -6.54 15.81 -10.57
C GLU A 164 -7.40 14.83 -9.75
N ASN A 165 -8.39 14.21 -10.38
CA ASN A 165 -9.26 13.26 -9.70
C ASN A 165 -8.52 11.98 -9.28
N PHE A 166 -7.47 11.58 -10.01
CA PHE A 166 -6.65 10.45 -9.66
C PHE A 166 -5.99 10.65 -8.29
N TYR A 167 -5.34 11.79 -8.08
CA TYR A 167 -4.68 12.10 -6.80
C TYR A 167 -5.69 12.34 -5.66
N LEU A 168 -6.86 12.93 -5.95
CA LEU A 168 -7.93 13.03 -4.95
C LEU A 168 -8.37 11.65 -4.46
N HIS A 169 -8.62 10.72 -5.39
CA HIS A 169 -9.01 9.36 -5.01
C HIS A 169 -7.87 8.59 -4.34
N LEU A 170 -6.61 8.80 -4.72
CA LEU A 170 -5.46 8.18 -4.07
C LEU A 170 -5.39 8.57 -2.57
N LYS A 171 -5.62 9.84 -2.25
CA LYS A 171 -5.69 10.31 -0.84
C LYS A 171 -6.82 9.62 -0.07
N GLU A 172 -7.99 9.48 -0.69
CA GLU A 172 -9.10 8.76 -0.05
C GLU A 172 -8.82 7.25 0.10
N VAL A 173 -8.12 6.62 -0.85
CA VAL A 173 -7.63 5.24 -0.72
C VAL A 173 -6.73 5.11 0.51
N TRP A 174 -5.76 6.00 0.69
CA TRP A 174 -4.88 5.99 1.86
C TRP A 174 -5.65 6.16 3.18
N LYS A 175 -6.51 7.17 3.28
CA LYS A 175 -7.31 7.42 4.49
C LYS A 175 -8.19 6.23 4.85
N ASN A 176 -8.84 5.64 3.86
CA ASN A 176 -9.68 4.46 4.06
C ASN A 176 -8.87 3.21 4.42
N TYR A 177 -7.73 3.01 3.78
CA TYR A 177 -6.86 1.88 4.07
C TYR A 177 -6.37 1.92 5.52
N ILE A 178 -5.89 3.07 5.97
CA ILE A 178 -5.48 3.26 7.37
C ILE A 178 -6.68 3.12 8.32
N ALA A 179 -7.89 3.57 7.94
CA ALA A 179 -9.09 3.35 8.74
C ALA A 179 -9.45 1.87 8.89
N ILE A 180 -9.29 1.04 7.84
CA ILE A 180 -9.46 -0.42 7.93
C ILE A 180 -8.42 -0.99 8.88
N LEU A 181 -7.15 -0.62 8.71
CA LEU A 181 -6.04 -1.12 9.50
C LEU A 181 -6.22 -0.85 10.99
N THR A 182 -6.72 0.34 11.34
CA THR A 182 -6.93 0.78 12.73
C THR A 182 -8.31 0.43 13.28
N SER A 183 -9.19 -0.20 12.51
CA SER A 183 -10.56 -0.55 12.93
C SER A 183 -10.63 -1.59 14.06
N GLN A 184 -9.52 -2.29 14.33
CA GLN A 184 -9.40 -3.37 15.32
C GLN A 184 -8.35 -3.02 16.39
N GLU A 185 -8.39 -1.79 16.90
CA GLU A 185 -7.52 -1.31 17.99
C GLU A 185 -6.01 -1.31 17.68
N PHE A 186 -5.66 -1.14 16.42
CA PHE A 186 -4.29 -1.10 15.94
C PHE A 186 -3.79 0.34 15.89
N ASP A 187 -2.70 0.65 16.55
CA ASP A 187 -2.15 2.01 16.62
C ASP A 187 -0.96 2.23 15.66
N ALA A 188 -0.42 3.45 15.69
CA ALA A 188 0.70 3.82 14.82
C ALA A 188 1.97 2.99 15.11
N GLN A 189 2.22 2.65 16.39
CA GLN A 189 3.37 1.85 16.78
C GLN A 189 3.23 0.40 16.30
N ASP A 190 2.04 -0.17 16.42
CA ASP A 190 1.75 -1.53 15.93
C ASP A 190 1.95 -1.62 14.41
N ILE A 191 1.48 -0.62 13.66
CA ILE A 191 1.67 -0.54 12.20
C ILE A 191 3.15 -0.54 11.86
N ILE A 192 3.95 0.31 12.50
CA ILE A 192 5.37 0.43 12.18
C ILE A 192 6.14 -0.85 12.54
N ASP A 193 5.84 -1.45 13.69
CA ASP A 193 6.52 -2.65 14.18
C ASP A 193 6.27 -3.84 13.24
N ILE A 194 5.03 -4.08 12.83
CA ILE A 194 4.72 -5.17 11.90
C ILE A 194 5.25 -4.88 10.50
N TYR A 195 5.13 -3.63 10.01
CA TYR A 195 5.66 -3.24 8.71
C TYR A 195 7.17 -3.53 8.60
N PHE A 196 7.95 -3.13 9.60
CA PHE A 196 9.39 -3.37 9.60
C PHE A 196 9.73 -4.84 9.74
N ARG A 197 9.00 -5.60 10.58
CA ARG A 197 9.16 -7.05 10.70
C ARG A 197 8.91 -7.76 9.36
N LYS A 198 7.78 -7.48 8.69
CA LYS A 198 7.45 -8.04 7.36
C LYS A 198 8.49 -7.64 6.32
N SER A 199 8.96 -6.39 6.33
CA SER A 199 9.99 -5.92 5.40
C SER A 199 11.33 -6.68 5.58
N GLN A 200 11.70 -7.08 6.80
CA GLN A 200 12.88 -7.90 7.05
C GLN A 200 12.72 -9.31 6.47
N VAL A 201 11.54 -9.92 6.63
CA VAL A 201 11.22 -11.22 6.02
C VAL A 201 11.32 -11.12 4.50
N ASN A 202 10.77 -10.06 3.89
CA ASN A 202 10.85 -9.84 2.45
C ASN A 202 12.30 -9.65 1.98
N LYS A 203 13.14 -8.92 2.71
CA LYS A 203 14.59 -8.83 2.42
C LYS A 203 15.28 -10.20 2.49
N PHE A 204 14.90 -11.05 3.44
CA PHE A 204 15.45 -12.40 3.54
C PHE A 204 15.02 -13.26 2.35
N ARG A 205 13.74 -13.27 2.00
CA ARG A 205 13.21 -13.98 0.81
C ARG A 205 13.94 -13.56 -0.46
N GLN A 206 14.13 -12.27 -0.67
CA GLN A 206 14.89 -11.75 -1.81
C GLN A 206 16.35 -12.28 -1.88
N ARG A 207 17.03 -12.43 -0.73
CA ARG A 207 18.41 -12.91 -0.65
C ARG A 207 18.52 -14.41 -0.90
N SER A 208 17.51 -15.17 -0.49
CA SER A 208 17.46 -16.63 -0.64
C SER A 208 16.95 -17.08 -2.01
N ASN A 209 16.63 -16.17 -2.91
CA ASN A 209 16.01 -16.45 -4.23
C ASN A 209 14.73 -17.30 -4.12
N TYR A 210 13.99 -17.05 -3.06
CA TYR A 210 12.70 -17.71 -2.82
C TYR A 210 11.68 -17.20 -3.85
#